data_17db765786624d783fbbc7eb9c3d859f
#
_entry.id   17db765786624d783fbbc7eb9c3d859f
#
_cell.length_a   1.000
_cell.length_b   1.000
_cell.length_c   1.000
_cell.angle_alpha   90.00
_cell.angle_beta   90.00
_cell.angle_gamma   90.00
#
_symmetry.space_group_name_H-M   'P 1'
#
loop_
_entity.id
_entity.type
_entity.pdbx_description
1 polymer ?
#
loop_
_entity_poly.entity_id
_entity_poly.type
_entity_poly.pdbx_seq_one_letter_code
_entity_poly.pdbx_strand_id
1 'polypeptide(L)'
;TAVSNNSSVVSVTVSGEELTLEYGTDANGTATITVTGVSNAQSVEDEFTVTVTATDDPPVVANALPDVTADEDDVDDTIDLSNVFNDVDDDNATITKTAVSSAESLVTATVSGDTLTLDYQADANGTATITVTGASNGQDVNDSFVVTVNGVDDPPVVANALSDVAVNTDANDTEIDLANVFNDLDDDNASILKTADSSDTSLVAVTVSGNTLTLDYQASQAGVATITVTATSNGQTVDETFTVTVTVANTPPVVANAIADVAAAEDDVDLVIALSNVFNDVDDDNASISKTAVSNNSSVVSVTVSGE
;
A
#
# COMPACT_ATOMS: atom_id res chain seq x y z
N THR A 1 -15.99 71.51 -33.21
CA THR A 1 -16.00 70.61 -32.07
C THR A 1 -16.60 69.30 -32.49
N ALA A 2 -16.24 68.18 -31.79
CA ALA A 2 -16.92 66.92 -32.01
C ALA A 2 -17.26 66.29 -30.64
N VAL A 3 -18.34 65.49 -30.62
CA VAL A 3 -18.84 64.78 -29.40
C VAL A 3 -19.27 63.38 -29.81
N SER A 4 -18.88 62.39 -29.02
CA SER A 4 -19.39 61.04 -29.08
C SER A 4 -20.51 60.83 -28.10
N ASN A 5 -21.61 60.17 -28.50
CA ASN A 5 -22.67 59.76 -27.57
C ASN A 5 -22.30 58.55 -26.73
N ASN A 6 -21.21 57.86 -27.10
CA ASN A 6 -20.65 56.69 -26.40
C ASN A 6 -19.16 56.74 -26.36
N SER A 7 -18.58 57.59 -25.48
CA SER A 7 -17.14 57.80 -25.37
C SER A 7 -16.37 56.62 -24.78
N SER A 8 -17.05 55.62 -24.17
CA SER A 8 -16.39 54.38 -23.75
C SER A 8 -16.04 53.46 -24.91
N VAL A 9 -16.81 53.50 -26.01
CA VAL A 9 -16.52 52.75 -27.22
C VAL A 9 -15.64 53.55 -28.18
N VAL A 10 -15.97 54.83 -28.40
CA VAL A 10 -15.19 55.72 -29.27
C VAL A 10 -15.13 57.10 -28.63
N SER A 11 -13.97 57.55 -28.22
CA SER A 11 -13.72 58.92 -27.86
C SER A 11 -13.25 59.75 -29.05
N VAL A 12 -13.53 61.08 -29.05
CA VAL A 12 -13.18 61.94 -30.18
C VAL A 12 -12.46 63.18 -29.75
N THR A 13 -11.48 63.57 -30.52
CA THR A 13 -10.77 64.85 -30.37
C THR A 13 -10.67 65.57 -31.71
N VAL A 14 -10.77 66.92 -31.67
CA VAL A 14 -10.57 67.81 -32.88
C VAL A 14 -9.34 68.69 -32.65
N SER A 15 -8.38 68.62 -33.56
CA SER A 15 -7.19 69.46 -33.56
C SER A 15 -6.98 70.07 -34.94
N GLY A 16 -7.22 71.39 -35.04
CA GLY A 16 -7.18 72.06 -36.36
C GLY A 16 -8.32 71.57 -37.23
N GLU A 17 -8.01 70.97 -38.39
CA GLU A 17 -8.96 70.42 -39.36
C GLU A 17 -9.05 68.87 -39.28
N GLU A 18 -8.41 68.24 -38.28
CA GLU A 18 -8.36 66.82 -38.10
C GLU A 18 -9.29 66.36 -36.95
N LEU A 19 -10.08 65.33 -37.19
CA LEU A 19 -10.85 64.60 -36.23
C LEU A 19 -10.18 63.26 -35.97
N THR A 20 -9.81 63.00 -34.73
CA THR A 20 -9.23 61.73 -34.31
C THR A 20 -10.32 60.93 -33.54
N LEU A 21 -10.48 59.66 -33.93
CA LEU A 21 -11.29 58.65 -33.23
C LEU A 21 -10.37 57.76 -32.44
N GLU A 22 -10.58 57.68 -31.14
CA GLU A 22 -9.85 56.79 -30.23
C GLU A 22 -10.82 55.68 -29.80
N TYR A 23 -10.46 54.40 -30.02
CA TYR A 23 -11.28 53.25 -29.69
C TYR A 23 -10.95 52.82 -28.27
N GLY A 24 -11.99 52.57 -27.47
CA GLY A 24 -11.83 52.03 -26.12
C GLY A 24 -11.23 50.62 -26.15
N THR A 25 -10.36 50.33 -25.19
CA THR A 25 -9.84 48.97 -24.98
C THR A 25 -10.99 48.06 -24.59
N ASP A 26 -11.05 46.87 -25.19
CA ASP A 26 -12.05 45.83 -24.93
C ASP A 26 -13.51 46.33 -25.02
N ALA A 27 -13.72 47.38 -25.82
CA ALA A 27 -15.01 48.03 -25.98
C ALA A 27 -15.55 47.83 -27.39
N ASN A 28 -16.76 47.31 -27.48
CA ASN A 28 -17.46 47.10 -28.75
C ASN A 28 -18.85 47.77 -28.73
N GLY A 29 -19.45 47.92 -29.90
CA GLY A 29 -20.76 48.54 -30.02
C GLY A 29 -20.79 49.69 -31.05
N THR A 30 -21.73 50.59 -30.89
CA THR A 30 -21.91 51.74 -31.80
C THR A 30 -21.81 53.07 -31.04
N ALA A 31 -21.19 54.04 -31.68
CA ALA A 31 -21.17 55.42 -31.22
C ALA A 31 -21.61 56.33 -32.38
N THR A 32 -22.49 57.31 -32.11
CA THR A 32 -22.78 58.42 -33.01
C THR A 32 -21.88 59.59 -32.68
N ILE A 33 -21.14 60.04 -33.69
CA ILE A 33 -20.27 61.19 -33.58
C ILE A 33 -20.96 62.41 -34.22
N THR A 34 -21.14 63.44 -33.46
CA THR A 34 -21.70 64.70 -33.94
C THR A 34 -20.55 65.73 -34.06
N VAL A 35 -20.33 66.20 -35.26
CA VAL A 35 -19.33 67.23 -35.57
C VAL A 35 -20.02 68.58 -35.77
N THR A 36 -19.67 69.58 -34.99
CA THR A 36 -20.25 70.91 -35.04
C THR A 36 -19.30 71.94 -35.64
N GLY A 37 -19.65 72.50 -36.77
CA GLY A 37 -18.98 73.66 -37.35
C GLY A 37 -19.64 74.97 -36.91
N VAL A 38 -18.85 75.98 -36.50
CA VAL A 38 -19.38 77.27 -36.10
C VAL A 38 -18.67 78.39 -36.87
N SER A 39 -19.50 79.31 -37.49
CA SER A 39 -19.00 80.52 -38.12
C SER A 39 -19.94 81.67 -37.81
N ASN A 40 -19.41 82.86 -37.40
CA ASN A 40 -20.21 84.04 -37.07
C ASN A 40 -21.38 83.75 -36.10
N ALA A 41 -21.16 82.91 -35.07
CA ALA A 41 -22.16 82.46 -34.09
C ALA A 41 -23.30 81.62 -34.67
N GLN A 42 -23.20 81.13 -35.91
CA GLN A 42 -24.10 80.13 -36.49
C GLN A 42 -23.44 78.77 -36.51
N SER A 43 -24.15 77.75 -36.14
CA SER A 43 -23.63 76.37 -36.08
C SER A 43 -24.35 75.48 -37.12
N VAL A 44 -23.62 74.48 -37.60
CA VAL A 44 -24.16 73.38 -38.41
C VAL A 44 -23.56 72.09 -37.84
N GLU A 45 -24.34 71.06 -37.83
CA GLU A 45 -23.92 69.74 -37.31
C GLU A 45 -23.96 68.73 -38.46
N ASP A 46 -22.99 67.77 -38.38
CA ASP A 46 -23.00 66.56 -39.20
C ASP A 46 -22.79 65.37 -38.29
N GLU A 47 -23.51 64.29 -38.54
CA GLU A 47 -23.51 63.09 -37.74
C GLU A 47 -23.12 61.86 -38.57
N PHE A 48 -22.32 61.03 -37.96
CA PHE A 48 -22.00 59.69 -38.51
C PHE A 48 -21.88 58.68 -37.41
N THR A 49 -22.12 57.39 -37.76
CA THR A 49 -22.07 56.29 -36.84
C THR A 49 -20.75 55.54 -37.04
N VAL A 50 -20.05 55.25 -35.93
CA VAL A 50 -18.91 54.33 -35.88
C VAL A 50 -19.38 53.05 -35.22
N THR A 51 -19.09 51.93 -35.86
CA THR A 51 -19.33 50.60 -35.31
C THR A 51 -17.97 49.94 -35.03
N VAL A 52 -17.77 49.59 -33.78
CA VAL A 52 -16.63 48.81 -33.31
C VAL A 52 -17.10 47.39 -33.11
N THR A 53 -16.54 46.46 -33.84
CA THR A 53 -16.85 45.03 -33.72
C THR A 53 -16.03 44.41 -32.60
N ALA A 54 -16.65 43.53 -31.85
CA ALA A 54 -15.93 42.72 -30.85
C ALA A 54 -14.84 41.90 -31.53
N THR A 55 -13.70 41.84 -30.92
CA THR A 55 -12.63 40.90 -31.22
C THR A 55 -12.49 40.01 -30.00
N ASP A 56 -12.40 38.69 -30.22
CA ASP A 56 -12.27 37.71 -29.15
C ASP A 56 -10.83 37.79 -28.59
N ASP A 57 -10.73 38.05 -27.30
CA ASP A 57 -9.48 38.07 -26.53
C ASP A 57 -9.24 36.69 -25.86
N PRO A 58 -8.00 36.27 -25.67
CA PRO A 58 -7.73 35.00 -24.98
C PRO A 58 -8.03 35.10 -23.49
N PRO A 59 -8.45 33.99 -22.84
CA PRO A 59 -8.56 33.93 -21.39
C PRO A 59 -7.22 34.21 -20.72
N VAL A 60 -7.26 34.75 -19.50
CA VAL A 60 -6.07 35.07 -18.70
C VAL A 60 -6.12 34.40 -17.34
N VAL A 61 -4.95 34.16 -16.71
CA VAL A 61 -4.90 33.74 -15.30
C VAL A 61 -5.18 34.94 -14.43
N ALA A 62 -6.32 34.93 -13.78
CA ALA A 62 -6.77 35.98 -12.85
C ALA A 62 -6.23 35.76 -11.43
N ASN A 63 -6.25 34.50 -10.97
CA ASN A 63 -5.73 34.12 -9.67
C ASN A 63 -4.91 32.83 -9.83
N ALA A 64 -3.60 32.95 -9.75
CA ALA A 64 -2.70 31.80 -9.87
C ALA A 64 -2.88 30.80 -8.70
N LEU A 65 -2.77 29.53 -9.01
CA LEU A 65 -2.86 28.44 -8.04
C LEU A 65 -1.58 28.39 -7.19
N PRO A 66 -1.70 28.23 -5.87
CA PRO A 66 -0.53 28.05 -5.00
C PRO A 66 0.02 26.63 -5.09
N ASP A 67 1.31 26.47 -4.73
CA ASP A 67 1.89 25.15 -4.52
C ASP A 67 1.17 24.40 -3.38
N VAL A 68 1.13 23.07 -3.49
CA VAL A 68 0.49 22.16 -2.53
C VAL A 68 1.55 21.26 -1.91
N THR A 69 1.38 20.95 -0.62
CA THR A 69 2.18 19.95 0.09
C THR A 69 1.25 19.01 0.80
N ALA A 70 1.46 17.70 0.61
CA ALA A 70 0.72 16.61 1.23
C ALA A 70 1.71 15.55 1.71
N ASP A 71 1.27 14.61 2.50
CA ASP A 71 1.99 13.38 2.78
C ASP A 71 1.47 12.27 1.85
N GLU A 72 2.29 11.25 1.56
CA GLU A 72 1.77 10.07 0.84
C GLU A 72 0.68 9.42 1.68
N ASP A 73 -0.25 8.73 1.05
CA ASP A 73 -1.44 8.15 1.68
C ASP A 73 -2.45 9.16 2.25
N ASP A 74 -2.23 10.47 2.07
CA ASP A 74 -3.25 11.47 2.38
C ASP A 74 -4.50 11.26 1.51
N VAL A 75 -5.64 11.70 2.01
CA VAL A 75 -6.87 11.73 1.23
C VAL A 75 -6.77 12.77 0.11
N ASP A 76 -7.48 12.53 -1.00
CA ASP A 76 -7.52 13.42 -2.15
C ASP A 76 -7.80 14.88 -1.76
N ASP A 77 -7.05 15.79 -2.34
CA ASP A 77 -7.31 17.23 -2.22
C ASP A 77 -8.22 17.74 -3.33
N THR A 78 -9.06 18.71 -3.01
CA THR A 78 -9.90 19.40 -3.98
C THR A 78 -9.63 20.90 -4.01
N ILE A 79 -9.46 21.45 -5.21
CA ILE A 79 -9.15 22.88 -5.44
C ILE A 79 -10.27 23.49 -6.31
N ASP A 80 -10.78 24.63 -5.88
CA ASP A 80 -11.77 25.39 -6.64
C ASP A 80 -11.12 26.21 -7.74
N LEU A 81 -11.47 25.93 -8.99
CA LEU A 81 -10.99 26.60 -10.20
C LEU A 81 -11.92 27.73 -10.69
N SER A 82 -13.04 28.01 -10.01
CA SER A 82 -14.07 28.94 -10.48
C SER A 82 -13.56 30.36 -10.76
N ASN A 83 -12.50 30.78 -10.08
CA ASN A 83 -11.93 32.12 -10.19
C ASN A 83 -10.46 32.15 -10.68
N VAL A 84 -9.94 31.02 -11.16
CA VAL A 84 -8.54 30.94 -11.64
C VAL A 84 -8.37 31.66 -12.96
N PHE A 85 -9.32 31.49 -13.86
CA PHE A 85 -9.29 32.09 -15.18
C PHE A 85 -10.37 33.15 -15.37
N ASN A 86 -10.09 34.15 -16.16
CA ASN A 86 -11.03 35.20 -16.55
C ASN A 86 -10.92 35.46 -18.05
N ASP A 87 -12.06 35.69 -18.67
CA ASP A 87 -12.16 36.14 -20.04
C ASP A 87 -12.93 37.46 -20.06
N VAL A 88 -12.51 38.42 -20.89
CA VAL A 88 -13.12 39.74 -20.95
C VAL A 88 -14.37 39.75 -21.82
N ASP A 89 -14.42 38.86 -22.80
CA ASP A 89 -15.50 38.79 -23.79
C ASP A 89 -16.56 37.74 -23.45
N ASP A 90 -16.16 36.71 -22.70
CA ASP A 90 -16.98 35.56 -22.37
C ASP A 90 -17.30 35.43 -20.86
N ASP A 91 -18.39 34.74 -20.58
CA ASP A 91 -18.70 34.36 -19.19
C ASP A 91 -17.68 33.32 -18.67
N ASN A 92 -16.99 33.65 -17.58
CA ASN A 92 -16.00 32.76 -16.95
C ASN A 92 -16.53 31.35 -16.66
N ALA A 93 -17.84 31.19 -16.49
CA ALA A 93 -18.49 29.90 -16.31
C ALA A 93 -18.43 29.01 -17.59
N THR A 94 -18.17 29.61 -18.76
CA THR A 94 -18.06 28.89 -20.03
C THR A 94 -16.64 28.44 -20.34
N ILE A 95 -15.63 28.93 -19.60
CA ILE A 95 -14.22 28.52 -19.76
C ILE A 95 -14.10 27.04 -19.42
N THR A 96 -13.73 26.23 -20.40
CA THR A 96 -13.44 24.80 -20.19
C THR A 96 -12.10 24.63 -19.47
N LYS A 97 -12.07 23.81 -18.41
CA LYS A 97 -10.88 23.58 -17.60
C LYS A 97 -10.43 22.14 -17.71
N THR A 98 -9.13 21.93 -17.90
CA THR A 98 -8.48 20.61 -17.89
C THR A 98 -7.20 20.66 -17.06
N ALA A 99 -6.74 19.52 -16.59
CA ALA A 99 -5.49 19.43 -15.84
C ALA A 99 -4.65 18.23 -16.27
N VAL A 100 -3.33 18.38 -16.16
CA VAL A 100 -2.36 17.32 -16.46
C VAL A 100 -1.29 17.31 -15.35
N SER A 101 -0.96 16.13 -14.87
CA SER A 101 0.18 15.92 -13.96
C SER A 101 1.44 15.53 -14.76
N SER A 102 2.59 16.06 -14.35
CA SER A 102 3.89 15.65 -14.90
C SER A 102 4.34 14.27 -14.40
N ALA A 103 3.70 13.75 -13.34
CA ALA A 103 4.00 12.47 -12.70
C ALA A 103 2.71 11.81 -12.19
N GLU A 104 1.96 11.17 -13.08
CA GLU A 104 0.69 10.50 -12.74
C GLU A 104 0.87 9.29 -11.81
N SER A 105 2.08 8.73 -11.72
CA SER A 105 2.42 7.69 -10.74
C SER A 105 2.64 8.24 -9.32
N LEU A 106 2.65 9.56 -9.14
CA LEU A 106 2.76 10.24 -7.86
C LEU A 106 1.43 10.92 -7.51
N VAL A 107 0.90 11.72 -8.42
CA VAL A 107 -0.36 12.45 -8.25
C VAL A 107 -1.11 12.45 -9.56
N THR A 108 -2.36 11.97 -9.58
CA THR A 108 -3.26 12.19 -10.71
C THR A 108 -4.07 13.47 -10.51
N ALA A 109 -4.35 14.17 -11.61
CA ALA A 109 -5.08 15.43 -11.61
C ALA A 109 -6.31 15.32 -12.51
N THR A 110 -7.51 15.44 -11.94
CA THR A 110 -8.77 15.37 -12.68
C THR A 110 -9.62 16.60 -12.45
N VAL A 111 -10.28 17.08 -13.51
CA VAL A 111 -11.17 18.24 -13.43
C VAL A 111 -12.61 17.82 -13.72
N SER A 112 -13.52 18.23 -12.86
CA SER A 112 -14.97 18.08 -13.04
C SER A 112 -15.68 19.40 -12.74
N GLY A 113 -16.15 20.08 -13.80
CA GLY A 113 -16.66 21.44 -13.70
C GLY A 113 -15.56 22.39 -13.23
N ASP A 114 -15.78 23.05 -12.12
CA ASP A 114 -14.80 23.96 -11.48
C ASP A 114 -14.01 23.33 -10.34
N THR A 115 -14.03 22.00 -10.21
CA THR A 115 -13.28 21.30 -9.16
C THR A 115 -12.13 20.52 -9.78
N LEU A 116 -10.90 20.83 -9.36
CA LEU A 116 -9.72 20.01 -9.57
C LEU A 116 -9.56 19.07 -8.37
N THR A 117 -9.44 17.78 -8.64
CA THR A 117 -9.09 16.76 -7.63
C THR A 117 -7.66 16.32 -7.88
N LEU A 118 -6.86 16.32 -6.81
CA LEU A 118 -5.52 15.73 -6.74
C LEU A 118 -5.64 14.43 -5.97
N ASP A 119 -5.38 13.30 -6.64
CA ASP A 119 -5.44 11.95 -6.08
C ASP A 119 -3.99 11.47 -5.91
N TYR A 120 -3.56 11.33 -4.66
CA TYR A 120 -2.21 10.91 -4.28
C TYR A 120 -2.09 9.40 -4.40
N GLN A 121 -1.03 8.94 -5.06
CA GLN A 121 -0.82 7.51 -5.23
C GLN A 121 -0.16 6.95 -3.97
N ALA A 122 -0.70 5.80 -3.50
CA ALA A 122 -0.19 5.12 -2.31
C ALA A 122 1.31 4.84 -2.41
N ASP A 123 2.01 4.98 -1.28
CA ASP A 123 3.44 4.69 -1.14
C ASP A 123 4.33 5.45 -2.14
N ALA A 124 3.89 6.65 -2.58
CA ALA A 124 4.60 7.43 -3.59
C ALA A 124 4.92 8.84 -3.12
N ASN A 125 6.19 9.16 -2.97
CA ASN A 125 6.67 10.47 -2.55
C ASN A 125 7.54 11.16 -3.62
N GLY A 126 7.63 12.49 -3.55
CA GLY A 126 8.39 13.29 -4.52
C GLY A 126 7.69 14.58 -4.91
N THR A 127 7.88 15.04 -6.15
CA THR A 127 7.29 16.27 -6.66
C THR A 127 6.65 16.07 -8.03
N ALA A 128 5.49 16.65 -8.24
CA ALA A 128 4.83 16.74 -9.55
C ALA A 128 4.49 18.19 -9.86
N THR A 129 4.53 18.57 -11.15
CA THR A 129 3.97 19.83 -11.63
C THR A 129 2.60 19.56 -12.22
N ILE A 130 1.59 20.23 -11.70
CA ILE A 130 0.23 20.21 -12.24
C ILE A 130 0.06 21.41 -13.14
N THR A 131 -0.35 21.19 -14.38
CA THR A 131 -0.70 22.25 -15.33
C THR A 131 -2.20 22.23 -15.55
N VAL A 132 -2.85 23.35 -15.22
CA VAL A 132 -4.29 23.58 -15.45
C VAL A 132 -4.43 24.49 -16.65
N THR A 133 -5.22 24.05 -17.64
CA THR A 133 -5.51 24.81 -18.85
C THR A 133 -6.94 25.34 -18.82
N GLY A 134 -7.11 26.64 -18.98
CA GLY A 134 -8.39 27.29 -19.23
C GLY A 134 -8.53 27.58 -20.75
N ALA A 135 -9.61 27.10 -21.36
CA ALA A 135 -9.88 27.28 -22.79
C ALA A 135 -11.20 28.01 -23.03
N SER A 136 -11.17 29.06 -23.85
CA SER A 136 -12.32 29.82 -24.32
C SER A 136 -12.19 30.07 -25.83
N ASN A 137 -13.24 29.83 -26.60
CA ASN A 137 -13.30 30.07 -28.06
C ASN A 137 -12.09 29.53 -28.87
N GLY A 138 -11.45 28.46 -28.38
CA GLY A 138 -10.29 27.84 -29.05
C GLY A 138 -8.96 28.56 -28.77
N GLN A 139 -8.93 29.45 -27.76
CA GLN A 139 -7.73 30.06 -27.21
C GLN A 139 -7.51 29.51 -25.79
N ASP A 140 -6.25 29.26 -25.41
CA ASP A 140 -5.87 28.60 -24.18
C ASP A 140 -4.93 29.46 -23.33
N VAL A 141 -5.07 29.32 -22.00
CA VAL A 141 -4.10 29.85 -21.05
C VAL A 141 -3.79 28.77 -20.01
N ASN A 142 -2.54 28.72 -19.56
CA ASN A 142 -2.08 27.74 -18.58
C ASN A 142 -1.69 28.41 -17.26
N ASP A 143 -2.05 27.75 -16.17
CA ASP A 143 -1.49 28.00 -14.85
C ASP A 143 -0.84 26.70 -14.35
N SER A 144 0.31 26.79 -13.66
CA SER A 144 1.04 25.62 -13.20
C SER A 144 1.55 25.84 -11.78
N PHE A 145 1.39 24.82 -10.96
CA PHE A 145 1.86 24.79 -9.58
C PHE A 145 2.56 23.47 -9.27
N VAL A 146 3.34 23.45 -8.19
CA VAL A 146 4.06 22.26 -7.74
C VAL A 146 3.28 21.59 -6.61
N VAL A 147 3.12 20.27 -6.73
CA VAL A 147 2.67 19.41 -5.65
C VAL A 147 3.89 18.68 -5.10
N THR A 148 4.13 18.80 -3.81
CA THR A 148 5.16 18.07 -3.08
C THR A 148 4.47 17.05 -2.18
N VAL A 149 4.76 15.76 -2.40
CA VAL A 149 4.29 14.66 -1.56
C VAL A 149 5.47 14.18 -0.72
N ASN A 150 5.34 14.28 0.60
CA ASN A 150 6.36 13.82 1.54
C ASN A 150 6.20 12.31 1.78
N GLY A 151 7.33 11.60 1.96
CA GLY A 151 7.31 10.22 2.43
C GLY A 151 6.88 10.14 3.90
N VAL A 152 6.07 9.15 4.22
CA VAL A 152 5.68 8.74 5.57
C VAL A 152 6.24 7.34 5.80
N ASP A 153 6.81 7.12 6.98
CA ASP A 153 7.40 5.82 7.32
C ASP A 153 6.31 4.76 7.52
N ASP A 154 6.29 3.73 6.69
CA ASP A 154 5.38 2.60 6.77
C ASP A 154 5.89 1.53 7.75
N PRO A 155 5.00 0.77 8.41
CA PRO A 155 5.43 -0.34 9.25
C PRO A 155 5.96 -1.51 8.41
N PRO A 156 6.96 -2.28 8.92
CA PRO A 156 7.37 -3.51 8.28
C PRO A 156 6.21 -4.50 8.16
N VAL A 157 6.21 -5.32 7.10
CA VAL A 157 5.17 -6.31 6.83
C VAL A 157 5.76 -7.72 6.75
N VAL A 158 4.92 -8.75 7.01
CA VAL A 158 5.30 -10.15 6.76
C VAL A 158 5.19 -10.45 5.26
N ALA A 159 6.32 -10.55 4.60
CA ALA A 159 6.40 -10.86 3.17
C ALA A 159 6.29 -12.36 2.88
N ASN A 160 6.89 -13.20 3.74
CA ASN A 160 6.85 -14.65 3.61
C ASN A 160 6.64 -15.26 5.00
N ALA A 161 5.47 -15.84 5.22
CA ALA A 161 5.12 -16.47 6.48
C ALA A 161 6.03 -17.68 6.80
N LEU A 162 6.32 -17.87 8.09
CA LEU A 162 7.06 -19.01 8.60
C LEU A 162 6.16 -20.26 8.66
N SER A 163 6.77 -21.43 8.44
CA SER A 163 6.06 -22.70 8.54
C SER A 163 6.21 -23.31 9.92
N ASP A 164 5.18 -24.04 10.37
CA ASP A 164 5.24 -24.86 11.57
C ASP A 164 6.37 -25.88 11.52
N VAL A 165 6.98 -26.15 12.69
CA VAL A 165 8.07 -27.10 12.84
C VAL A 165 7.61 -28.30 13.68
N ALA A 166 7.90 -29.50 13.24
CA ALA A 166 7.67 -30.72 13.98
C ALA A 166 8.95 -31.55 14.11
N VAL A 167 9.34 -31.86 15.33
CA VAL A 167 10.54 -32.66 15.64
C VAL A 167 10.24 -33.68 16.72
N ASN A 168 11.15 -34.63 16.90
CA ASN A 168 11.13 -35.54 18.04
C ASN A 168 11.93 -34.94 19.22
N THR A 169 11.70 -35.46 20.42
CA THR A 169 12.53 -35.18 21.60
C THR A 169 14.00 -35.45 21.28
N ASP A 170 14.88 -34.63 21.89
CA ASP A 170 16.33 -34.69 21.71
C ASP A 170 16.81 -34.48 20.25
N ALA A 171 15.99 -33.84 19.41
CA ALA A 171 16.43 -33.39 18.09
C ALA A 171 17.54 -32.34 18.21
N ASN A 172 18.40 -32.24 17.17
CA ASN A 172 19.35 -31.14 17.10
C ASN A 172 18.60 -29.82 16.87
N ASP A 173 19.22 -28.70 17.28
CA ASP A 173 18.73 -27.35 17.03
C ASP A 173 18.35 -27.14 15.55
N THR A 174 17.31 -26.35 15.35
CA THR A 174 16.89 -25.97 14.00
C THR A 174 17.22 -24.50 13.76
N GLU A 175 17.87 -24.23 12.63
CA GLU A 175 18.12 -22.86 12.17
C GLU A 175 17.10 -22.49 11.06
N ILE A 176 16.48 -21.31 11.19
CA ILE A 176 15.52 -20.75 10.24
C ILE A 176 16.08 -19.43 9.73
N ASP A 177 16.11 -19.27 8.40
CA ASP A 177 16.54 -18.02 7.76
C ASP A 177 15.39 -17.01 7.73
N LEU A 178 15.59 -15.86 8.35
CA LEU A 178 14.66 -14.75 8.42
C LEU A 178 14.94 -13.65 7.37
N ALA A 179 15.88 -13.85 6.45
CA ALA A 179 16.33 -12.79 5.52
C ALA A 179 15.19 -12.23 4.64
N ASN A 180 14.23 -13.07 4.29
CA ASN A 180 13.12 -12.70 3.40
C ASN A 180 11.73 -12.82 4.07
N VAL A 181 11.68 -12.97 5.39
CA VAL A 181 10.41 -13.11 6.11
C VAL A 181 9.69 -11.77 6.20
N PHE A 182 10.43 -10.70 6.42
CA PHE A 182 9.88 -9.35 6.57
C PHE A 182 10.39 -8.45 5.46
N ASN A 183 9.55 -7.50 5.06
CA ASN A 183 9.85 -6.44 4.12
C ASN A 183 9.38 -5.11 4.71
N ASP A 184 10.13 -4.06 4.39
CA ASP A 184 9.77 -2.68 4.67
C ASP A 184 9.78 -1.92 3.34
N LEU A 185 8.86 -0.97 3.18
CA LEU A 185 8.72 -0.24 1.93
C LEU A 185 9.74 0.89 1.83
N ASP A 186 9.98 1.58 2.93
CA ASP A 186 10.81 2.78 3.02
C ASP A 186 12.26 2.46 3.40
N ASP A 187 12.47 1.33 4.08
CA ASP A 187 13.76 0.96 4.62
C ASP A 187 14.40 -0.26 3.98
N ASP A 188 15.72 -0.32 4.02
CA ASP A 188 16.44 -1.52 3.60
C ASP A 188 16.12 -2.69 4.55
N ASN A 189 15.59 -3.78 4.00
CA ASN A 189 15.26 -5.00 4.74
C ASN A 189 16.41 -5.55 5.59
N ALA A 190 17.66 -5.20 5.26
CA ALA A 190 18.82 -5.54 6.07
C ALA A 190 18.91 -4.76 7.39
N SER A 191 18.24 -3.62 7.49
CA SER A 191 18.19 -2.78 8.69
C SER A 191 17.11 -3.20 9.68
N ILE A 192 16.12 -4.01 9.26
CA ILE A 192 15.03 -4.50 10.11
C ILE A 192 15.60 -5.31 11.27
N LEU A 193 15.40 -4.84 12.49
CA LEU A 193 15.78 -5.57 13.71
C LEU A 193 14.79 -6.71 13.94
N LYS A 194 15.31 -7.93 14.15
CA LYS A 194 14.50 -9.12 14.40
C LYS A 194 14.77 -9.66 15.80
N THR A 195 13.70 -9.95 16.54
CA THR A 195 13.75 -10.62 17.86
C THR A 195 12.78 -11.79 17.86
N ALA A 196 12.94 -12.72 18.79
CA ALA A 196 12.01 -13.83 18.90
C ALA A 196 11.76 -14.20 20.36
N ASP A 197 10.52 -14.63 20.63
CA ASP A 197 10.08 -15.13 21.93
C ASP A 197 9.39 -16.49 21.77
N SER A 198 9.55 -17.37 22.76
CA SER A 198 8.88 -18.65 22.86
C SER A 198 7.84 -18.62 23.97
N SER A 199 6.64 -19.13 23.69
CA SER A 199 5.58 -19.29 24.70
C SER A 199 5.94 -20.30 25.81
N ASP A 200 6.91 -21.20 25.53
CA ASP A 200 7.43 -22.17 26.47
C ASP A 200 8.94 -22.40 26.29
N THR A 201 9.74 -21.61 26.98
CA THR A 201 11.21 -21.70 26.92
C THR A 201 11.75 -22.98 27.60
N SER A 202 10.93 -23.70 28.38
CA SER A 202 11.30 -25.00 28.95
C SER A 202 11.13 -26.14 27.95
N LEU A 203 10.46 -25.89 26.84
CA LEU A 203 10.31 -26.81 25.72
C LEU A 203 11.23 -26.41 24.56
N VAL A 204 11.20 -25.15 24.13
CA VAL A 204 12.00 -24.58 23.05
C VAL A 204 12.51 -23.21 23.46
N ALA A 205 13.81 -23.05 23.63
CA ALA A 205 14.45 -21.75 23.74
C ALA A 205 14.75 -21.18 22.35
N VAL A 206 14.69 -19.85 22.19
CA VAL A 206 14.92 -19.21 20.89
C VAL A 206 15.98 -18.12 20.99
N THR A 207 16.79 -17.99 19.95
CA THR A 207 17.74 -16.87 19.81
C THR A 207 17.77 -16.38 18.37
N VAL A 208 17.93 -15.06 18.19
CA VAL A 208 18.10 -14.45 16.86
C VAL A 208 19.49 -13.84 16.79
N SER A 209 20.22 -14.16 15.72
CA SER A 209 21.53 -13.58 15.41
C SER A 209 21.55 -13.14 13.94
N GLY A 210 21.47 -11.84 13.70
CA GLY A 210 21.29 -11.30 12.33
C GLY A 210 19.98 -11.81 11.73
N ASN A 211 20.06 -12.58 10.65
CA ASN A 211 18.90 -13.18 9.99
C ASN A 211 18.70 -14.67 10.33
N THR A 212 19.38 -15.19 11.33
CA THR A 212 19.22 -16.60 11.74
C THR A 212 18.46 -16.69 13.05
N LEU A 213 17.31 -17.36 13.04
CA LEU A 213 16.58 -17.81 14.22
C LEU A 213 17.01 -19.24 14.53
N THR A 214 17.49 -19.46 15.74
CA THR A 214 17.82 -20.79 16.26
C THR A 214 16.76 -21.25 17.25
N LEU A 215 16.21 -22.43 17.05
CA LEU A 215 15.32 -23.15 17.94
C LEU A 215 16.17 -24.19 18.71
N ASP A 216 16.35 -24.00 20.01
CA ASP A 216 17.09 -24.89 20.92
C ASP A 216 16.07 -25.74 21.69
N TYR A 217 15.98 -27.04 21.36
CA TYR A 217 15.02 -27.97 21.97
C TYR A 217 15.54 -28.49 23.31
N GLN A 218 14.71 -28.37 24.34
CA GLN A 218 15.10 -28.80 25.67
C GLN A 218 15.00 -30.33 25.80
N ALA A 219 16.04 -30.92 26.43
CA ALA A 219 16.19 -32.37 26.48
C ALA A 219 14.98 -33.04 27.15
N SER A 220 14.50 -34.12 26.56
CA SER A 220 13.42 -34.97 27.06
C SER A 220 12.08 -34.25 27.27
N GLN A 221 11.89 -33.06 26.69
CA GLN A 221 10.63 -32.32 26.74
C GLN A 221 9.80 -32.59 25.49
N ALA A 222 8.47 -32.77 25.66
CA ALA A 222 7.52 -32.92 24.57
C ALA A 222 6.33 -31.98 24.81
N GLY A 223 5.77 -31.45 23.74
CA GLY A 223 4.67 -30.49 23.83
C GLY A 223 4.56 -29.63 22.58
N VAL A 224 3.90 -28.47 22.72
CA VAL A 224 3.74 -27.47 21.67
C VAL A 224 4.10 -26.10 22.23
N ALA A 225 4.95 -25.38 21.54
CA ALA A 225 5.26 -23.98 21.80
C ALA A 225 4.88 -23.12 20.59
N THR A 226 4.39 -21.91 20.83
CA THR A 226 4.26 -20.88 19.81
C THR A 226 5.49 -19.99 19.85
N ILE A 227 6.11 -19.80 18.71
CA ILE A 227 7.22 -18.87 18.55
C ILE A 227 6.68 -17.61 17.89
N THR A 228 6.99 -16.47 18.47
CA THR A 228 6.69 -15.14 17.91
C THR A 228 7.99 -14.50 17.48
N VAL A 229 8.09 -14.11 16.21
CA VAL A 229 9.21 -13.34 15.68
C VAL A 229 8.73 -11.92 15.42
N THR A 230 9.32 -10.95 16.10
CA THR A 230 9.01 -9.52 15.97
C THR A 230 10.05 -8.85 15.09
N ALA A 231 9.61 -8.20 14.02
CA ALA A 231 10.42 -7.31 13.20
C ALA A 231 10.16 -5.86 13.63
N THR A 232 11.22 -5.07 13.74
CA THR A 232 11.15 -3.64 14.09
C THR A 232 11.93 -2.81 13.08
N SER A 233 11.28 -1.80 12.48
CA SER A 233 11.86 -0.77 11.62
C SER A 233 11.39 0.58 12.11
N ASN A 234 12.27 1.57 12.29
CA ASN A 234 11.99 2.92 12.77
C ASN A 234 11.06 3.03 14.00
N GLY A 235 11.02 1.97 14.81
CA GLY A 235 10.17 1.90 16.02
C GLY A 235 8.77 1.35 15.78
N GLN A 236 8.41 1.03 14.54
CA GLN A 236 7.20 0.30 14.16
C GLN A 236 7.47 -1.20 14.13
N THR A 237 6.48 -2.03 14.44
CA THR A 237 6.68 -3.47 14.63
C THR A 237 5.60 -4.29 13.93
N VAL A 238 6.01 -5.49 13.47
CA VAL A 238 5.09 -6.55 13.02
C VAL A 238 5.52 -7.87 13.60
N ASP A 239 4.55 -8.71 13.96
CA ASP A 239 4.78 -10.04 14.49
C ASP A 239 4.43 -11.12 13.47
N GLU A 240 5.26 -12.14 13.36
CA GLU A 240 4.99 -13.41 12.68
C GLU A 240 5.04 -14.55 13.70
N THR A 241 4.07 -15.47 13.63
CA THR A 241 3.97 -16.58 14.59
C THR A 241 3.88 -17.92 13.90
N PHE A 242 4.55 -18.91 14.45
CA PHE A 242 4.44 -20.31 14.00
C PHE A 242 4.51 -21.25 15.21
N THR A 243 4.08 -22.50 15.03
CA THR A 243 4.09 -23.51 16.08
C THR A 243 5.28 -24.46 15.94
N VAL A 244 5.84 -24.82 17.10
CA VAL A 244 6.84 -25.89 17.21
C VAL A 244 6.22 -27.02 18.01
N THR A 245 6.11 -28.21 17.40
CA THR A 245 5.61 -29.42 18.03
C THR A 245 6.76 -30.38 18.26
N VAL A 246 7.04 -30.72 19.52
CA VAL A 246 8.03 -31.72 19.90
C VAL A 246 7.29 -32.97 20.39
N THR A 247 7.49 -34.09 19.72
CA THR A 247 6.86 -35.39 20.05
C THR A 247 7.88 -36.38 20.63
N VAL A 248 7.45 -37.23 21.52
CA VAL A 248 8.31 -38.32 22.01
C VAL A 248 8.65 -39.24 20.83
N ALA A 249 9.94 -39.54 20.63
CA ALA A 249 10.35 -40.49 19.61
C ALA A 249 9.92 -41.90 20.04
N ASN A 250 9.12 -42.58 19.22
CA ASN A 250 8.72 -43.93 19.48
C ASN A 250 9.88 -44.90 19.20
N THR A 251 10.28 -45.65 20.19
CA THR A 251 11.29 -46.72 20.08
C THR A 251 10.60 -48.11 20.02
N PRO A 252 11.13 -49.07 19.28
CA PRO A 252 10.52 -50.39 19.24
C PRO A 252 10.73 -51.14 20.58
N PRO A 253 9.76 -52.02 20.96
CA PRO A 253 9.90 -52.83 22.16
C PRO A 253 11.10 -53.77 22.08
N VAL A 254 11.72 -54.03 23.23
CA VAL A 254 12.91 -54.90 23.36
C VAL A 254 12.59 -56.13 24.22
N VAL A 255 13.36 -57.20 24.05
CA VAL A 255 13.30 -58.36 24.96
C VAL A 255 14.02 -57.99 26.24
N ALA A 256 13.28 -57.75 27.32
CA ALA A 256 13.82 -57.46 28.65
C ALA A 256 14.27 -58.71 29.41
N ASN A 257 13.43 -59.73 29.33
CA ASN A 257 13.73 -61.04 29.97
C ASN A 257 13.47 -62.17 28.95
N ALA A 258 14.50 -62.77 28.41
CA ALA A 258 14.34 -63.87 27.45
C ALA A 258 13.68 -65.11 28.11
N ILE A 259 12.78 -65.72 27.34
CA ILE A 259 12.19 -66.99 27.76
C ILE A 259 13.27 -68.07 27.67
N ALA A 260 13.41 -68.87 28.74
CA ALA A 260 14.37 -69.97 28.76
C ALA A 260 13.85 -71.14 27.93
N ASP A 261 14.80 -71.95 27.42
CA ASP A 261 14.45 -73.18 26.72
C ASP A 261 13.67 -74.16 27.66
N VAL A 262 12.69 -74.81 27.10
CA VAL A 262 11.84 -75.77 27.83
C VAL A 262 12.09 -77.17 27.30
N ALA A 263 12.25 -78.14 28.19
CA ALA A 263 12.26 -79.53 27.88
C ALA A 263 11.05 -80.21 28.56
N ALA A 264 10.30 -80.99 27.81
CA ALA A 264 9.13 -81.76 28.30
C ALA A 264 9.19 -83.18 27.76
N ALA A 265 8.54 -84.11 28.47
CA ALA A 265 8.27 -85.44 27.97
C ALA A 265 6.97 -85.50 27.20
N GLU A 266 6.80 -86.49 26.39
CA GLU A 266 5.43 -86.83 25.80
C GLU A 266 4.42 -87.04 26.89
N ASP A 267 3.18 -86.54 26.70
CA ASP A 267 2.04 -86.66 27.67
C ASP A 267 2.21 -85.79 28.93
N ASP A 268 3.26 -84.91 29.02
CA ASP A 268 3.30 -83.93 30.11
C ASP A 268 2.12 -82.95 30.06
N VAL A 269 1.77 -82.34 31.22
CA VAL A 269 0.73 -81.31 31.27
C VAL A 269 1.18 -80.03 30.59
N ASP A 270 0.22 -79.29 30.01
CA ASP A 270 0.50 -78.02 29.36
C ASP A 270 1.23 -77.06 30.27
N LEU A 271 2.31 -76.43 29.74
CA LEU A 271 3.07 -75.43 30.47
C LEU A 271 2.55 -74.01 30.10
N VAL A 272 2.28 -73.22 31.12
CA VAL A 272 1.92 -71.82 31.00
C VAL A 272 3.16 -70.96 31.31
N ILE A 273 3.58 -70.13 30.36
CA ILE A 273 4.68 -69.20 30.48
C ILE A 273 4.11 -67.78 30.60
N ALA A 274 4.42 -67.08 31.69
CA ALA A 274 4.01 -65.69 31.85
C ALA A 274 4.84 -64.75 30.96
N LEU A 275 4.17 -63.97 30.10
CA LEU A 275 4.83 -63.03 29.16
C LEU A 275 4.86 -61.58 29.66
N SER A 276 4.33 -61.29 30.88
CA SER A 276 4.19 -59.93 31.42
C SER A 276 5.49 -59.13 31.52
N ASN A 277 6.63 -59.79 31.67
CA ASN A 277 7.95 -59.16 31.83
C ASN A 277 8.93 -59.56 30.73
N VAL A 278 8.49 -60.23 29.66
CA VAL A 278 9.37 -60.68 28.60
C VAL A 278 9.81 -59.50 27.71
N PHE A 279 8.89 -58.62 27.41
CA PHE A 279 9.11 -57.44 26.55
C PHE A 279 8.98 -56.19 27.39
N ASN A 280 9.76 -55.15 27.03
CA ASN A 280 9.68 -53.82 27.59
C ASN A 280 9.70 -52.83 26.46
N ASP A 281 8.87 -51.79 26.57
CA ASP A 281 8.91 -50.57 25.74
C ASP A 281 9.21 -49.41 26.66
N VAL A 282 10.07 -48.50 26.21
CA VAL A 282 10.49 -47.35 27.04
C VAL A 282 9.49 -46.20 26.91
N ASP A 283 8.75 -46.15 25.83
CA ASP A 283 7.83 -45.06 25.49
C ASP A 283 6.36 -45.43 25.74
N ASP A 284 6.02 -46.74 25.69
CA ASP A 284 4.69 -47.24 25.85
C ASP A 284 4.47 -48.12 27.08
N ASP A 285 3.24 -48.21 27.55
CA ASP A 285 2.91 -49.15 28.64
C ASP A 285 3.14 -50.59 28.17
N ASN A 286 3.94 -51.37 28.88
CA ASN A 286 4.23 -52.74 28.55
C ASN A 286 2.98 -53.64 28.48
N ALA A 287 1.87 -53.23 29.09
CA ALA A 287 0.59 -53.89 29.01
C ALA A 287 -0.05 -53.74 27.58
N SER A 288 0.32 -52.67 26.83
CA SER A 288 -0.17 -52.40 25.47
C SER A 288 0.58 -53.20 24.38
N ILE A 289 1.72 -53.83 24.76
CA ILE A 289 2.51 -54.59 23.77
C ILE A 289 1.72 -55.82 23.32
N SER A 290 1.29 -55.87 22.09
CA SER A 290 0.63 -57.05 21.47
C SER A 290 1.64 -58.20 21.34
N LYS A 291 1.28 -59.37 21.83
CA LYS A 291 2.15 -60.55 21.88
C LYS A 291 1.55 -61.68 21.04
N THR A 292 2.35 -62.25 20.18
CA THR A 292 1.97 -63.41 19.35
C THR A 292 3.03 -64.50 19.50
N ALA A 293 2.63 -65.76 19.38
CA ALA A 293 3.51 -66.90 19.36
C ALA A 293 3.20 -67.85 18.24
N VAL A 294 4.21 -68.39 17.61
CA VAL A 294 4.10 -69.35 16.51
C VAL A 294 5.04 -70.50 16.76
N SER A 295 4.55 -71.73 16.61
CA SER A 295 5.39 -72.92 16.57
C SER A 295 5.80 -73.26 15.13
N ASN A 296 7.06 -73.54 14.87
CA ASN A 296 7.54 -74.06 13.57
C ASN A 296 7.20 -75.51 13.34
N ASN A 297 6.76 -76.24 14.40
CA ASN A 297 6.26 -77.63 14.32
C ASN A 297 5.07 -77.82 15.24
N SER A 298 3.88 -77.43 14.79
CA SER A 298 2.63 -77.53 15.53
C SER A 298 2.13 -78.96 15.81
N SER A 299 2.73 -79.97 15.15
CA SER A 299 2.46 -81.39 15.44
C SER A 299 3.20 -81.85 16.72
N VAL A 300 4.26 -81.16 17.16
CA VAL A 300 4.99 -81.45 18.38
C VAL A 300 4.52 -80.54 19.52
N VAL A 301 4.46 -79.24 19.26
CA VAL A 301 4.05 -78.23 20.25
C VAL A 301 3.10 -77.23 19.60
N SER A 302 1.88 -77.10 20.05
CA SER A 302 1.01 -75.99 19.70
C SER A 302 1.12 -74.87 20.73
N VAL A 303 1.08 -73.64 20.27
CA VAL A 303 1.21 -72.44 21.18
C VAL A 303 0.02 -71.51 21.00
N THR A 304 -0.46 -70.95 22.07
CA THR A 304 -1.50 -69.89 22.06
C THR A 304 -1.09 -68.81 23.05
N VAL A 305 -1.39 -67.58 22.71
CA VAL A 305 -1.26 -66.45 23.64
C VAL A 305 -2.68 -66.09 24.10
N SER A 306 -2.92 -66.00 25.40
CA SER A 306 -4.21 -65.65 25.98
C SER A 306 -4.03 -64.63 27.12
N GLY A 307 -4.99 -63.74 27.25
CA GLY A 307 -5.02 -62.75 28.35
C GLY A 307 -4.15 -61.52 28.08
N GLU A 308 -4.53 -60.70 27.10
CA GLU A 308 -4.13 -59.31 27.03
C GLU A 308 -5.04 -58.45 27.89
#